data_59f049a6375e0a94a03c787d3a9104db
#
_entry.id   59f049a6375e0a94a03c787d3a9104db
#
_cell.length_a   1.000
_cell.length_b   1.000
_cell.length_c   1.000
_cell.angle_alpha   90.00
_cell.angle_beta   90.00
_cell.angle_gamma   90.00
#
_symmetry.space_group_name_H-M   'P 1'
#
loop_
_entity.id
_entity.type
_entity.pdbx_description
1 polymer ?
#
loop_
_entity_poly.entity_id
_entity_poly.type
_entity_poly.pdbx_seq_one_letter_code
_entity_poly.pdbx_strand_id
1 'polypeptide(L)'
;MSTEPHNPNDPIENLAIGTIIEVDGSRIVAELNPGITELSRIFGGDTYPIGQFGSIVKIHFGRRIIFAFVGRLRMKAEYELERGVAAQATSDERVIEADLFGEGEWLRDATVTPARWDLKFDRGVATYPLPQQTIYLTPKRELRFIYGHGKGPAVHLGEHVGAGGTRCYAEMNELLGKHTAILGSTGAGKSGTVAAVLHSLLERGTEAGLTNWKPRIVVLDPHNEYSAAFPDHQKLSTDDGSLRLPYWLLNFTETVALVIGKTEFVATSQANIVKTALLTARIEGATALGLDPTKITVDSPVPYKLSKLIAGIEADKPPQASKQDSHNSILEKLDALIRDARLAFMMKEWDGAAQDPFPSILNQIASDGNQPRIVDLSGVPNEVAGVSSAVIARILFNLKVWQTADERQNDPVLLVCEEAHRYVPNRGEAQYEAAQEAIRRIAKEGRKYGLGLLLVSQRPSEVEATVLSQCNSWIILRITNDADREHVRAILPDSMAGLTKMLSGLRRQEAIFVGQAAILPSRILVRTLTPEQLPRSNDIDFDKGWQAPPITEAQLGTIANRWRYQTK
;
A
#
# COMPACT_ATOMS: atom_id res chain seq x y z
N MET A 1 51.93 15.10 -11.86
CA MET A 1 50.57 15.65 -11.70
C MET A 1 49.99 15.02 -10.46
N SER A 2 49.74 15.79 -9.42
CA SER A 2 49.29 15.32 -8.10
C SER A 2 47.87 14.76 -8.22
N THR A 3 47.72 13.49 -7.91
CA THR A 3 46.43 12.76 -7.86
C THR A 3 45.73 12.99 -6.52
N GLU A 4 45.66 14.22 -6.03
CA GLU A 4 44.77 14.51 -4.93
C GLU A 4 43.34 14.40 -5.41
N PRO A 5 42.49 13.63 -4.73
CA PRO A 5 41.07 13.55 -5.09
C PRO A 5 40.46 14.96 -5.01
N HIS A 6 39.78 15.36 -6.07
CA HIS A 6 39.09 16.65 -6.17
C HIS A 6 38.25 16.91 -4.90
N ASN A 7 38.46 18.08 -4.30
CA ASN A 7 37.69 18.52 -3.14
C ASN A 7 36.22 18.75 -3.58
N PRO A 8 35.23 18.01 -3.05
CA PRO A 8 33.86 18.13 -3.49
C PRO A 8 33.19 19.45 -3.09
N ASN A 9 33.82 20.25 -2.23
CA ASN A 9 33.37 21.61 -1.92
C ASN A 9 33.72 22.60 -3.03
N ASP A 10 34.68 22.27 -3.89
CA ASP A 10 35.06 23.17 -5.00
C ASP A 10 34.11 22.94 -6.20
N PRO A 11 33.58 24.02 -6.78
CA PRO A 11 32.70 23.89 -7.94
C PRO A 11 33.49 23.34 -9.15
N ILE A 12 32.82 22.47 -9.92
CA ILE A 12 33.37 21.93 -11.16
C ILE A 12 32.82 22.78 -12.31
N GLU A 13 33.64 23.67 -12.86
CA GLU A 13 33.24 24.60 -13.92
C GLU A 13 32.59 23.91 -15.13
N ASN A 14 33.04 22.72 -15.49
CA ASN A 14 32.46 21.97 -16.60
C ASN A 14 31.01 21.51 -16.33
N LEU A 15 30.54 21.55 -15.09
CA LEU A 15 29.16 21.21 -14.70
C LEU A 15 28.30 22.45 -14.49
N ALA A 16 28.83 23.66 -14.65
CA ALA A 16 28.06 24.89 -14.60
C ALA A 16 27.10 24.97 -15.80
N ILE A 17 25.82 25.14 -15.53
CA ILE A 17 24.77 25.13 -16.59
C ILE A 17 23.95 26.42 -16.66
N GLY A 18 23.99 27.28 -15.67
CA GLY A 18 23.18 28.48 -15.68
C GLY A 18 23.36 29.34 -14.44
N THR A 19 22.63 30.45 -14.42
CA THR A 19 22.67 31.44 -13.34
C THR A 19 21.28 31.70 -12.81
N ILE A 20 21.11 31.78 -11.52
CA ILE A 20 19.83 32.07 -10.85
C ILE A 20 19.43 33.50 -11.15
N ILE A 21 18.21 33.68 -11.69
CA ILE A 21 17.62 35.00 -11.98
C ILE A 21 16.53 35.36 -10.97
N GLU A 22 15.92 34.36 -10.31
CA GLU A 22 14.86 34.57 -9.32
C GLU A 22 14.87 33.51 -8.23
N VAL A 23 14.52 33.91 -7.02
CA VAL A 23 14.29 33.04 -5.87
C VAL A 23 12.95 33.42 -5.25
N ASP A 24 11.99 32.49 -5.24
CA ASP A 24 10.66 32.65 -4.66
C ASP A 24 10.36 31.51 -3.68
N GLY A 25 10.61 31.78 -2.40
CA GLY A 25 10.48 30.74 -1.37
C GLY A 25 11.37 29.52 -1.66
N SER A 26 10.77 28.37 -1.82
CA SER A 26 11.49 27.12 -2.13
C SER A 26 11.75 26.93 -3.65
N ARG A 27 11.28 27.82 -4.50
CA ARG A 27 11.49 27.74 -5.94
C ARG A 27 12.58 28.69 -6.41
N ILE A 28 13.39 28.22 -7.33
CA ILE A 28 14.36 29.03 -8.07
C ILE A 28 14.07 28.99 -9.56
N VAL A 29 14.37 30.10 -10.24
CA VAL A 29 14.43 30.18 -11.69
C VAL A 29 15.85 30.53 -12.09
N ALA A 30 16.42 29.73 -12.98
CA ALA A 30 17.77 29.93 -13.47
C ALA A 30 17.79 29.99 -15.01
N GLU A 31 18.49 30.95 -15.54
CA GLU A 31 18.75 31.09 -16.96
C GLU A 31 19.93 30.17 -17.34
N LEU A 32 19.77 29.39 -18.42
CA LEU A 32 20.84 28.56 -18.94
C LEU A 32 21.93 29.40 -19.60
N ASN A 33 23.19 28.96 -19.44
CA ASN A 33 24.32 29.65 -20.05
C ASN A 33 24.19 29.71 -21.59
N PRO A 34 24.51 30.85 -22.21
CA PRO A 34 24.58 30.93 -23.64
C PRO A 34 25.52 29.87 -24.22
N GLY A 35 25.11 29.17 -25.27
CA GLY A 35 25.90 28.11 -25.90
C GLY A 35 25.58 26.69 -25.42
N ILE A 36 24.69 26.49 -24.46
CA ILE A 36 24.11 25.18 -24.19
C ILE A 36 23.03 24.90 -25.26
N THR A 37 23.46 24.44 -26.42
CA THR A 37 22.56 24.04 -27.51
C THR A 37 22.11 22.61 -27.35
N GLU A 38 23.03 21.72 -26.94
CA GLU A 38 22.74 20.34 -26.59
C GLU A 38 22.29 20.26 -25.12
N LEU A 39 21.08 19.78 -24.88
CA LEU A 39 20.55 19.62 -23.51
C LEU A 39 21.13 18.37 -22.82
N SER A 40 22.43 18.18 -23.00
CA SER A 40 23.22 17.13 -22.35
C SER A 40 24.68 17.57 -22.18
N ARG A 41 25.35 17.00 -21.19
CA ARG A 41 26.77 17.19 -20.94
C ARG A 41 27.45 15.88 -20.58
N ILE A 42 28.65 15.65 -21.08
CA ILE A 42 29.47 14.48 -20.76
C ILE A 42 30.49 14.88 -19.69
N PHE A 43 30.53 14.14 -18.59
CA PHE A 43 31.51 14.33 -17.52
C PHE A 43 31.84 12.99 -16.87
N GLY A 44 33.15 12.71 -16.73
CA GLY A 44 33.62 11.46 -16.11
C GLY A 44 33.18 10.18 -16.83
N GLY A 45 32.89 10.24 -18.13
CA GLY A 45 32.39 9.11 -18.93
C GLY A 45 30.86 8.94 -18.89
N ASP A 46 30.17 9.74 -18.08
CA ASP A 46 28.71 9.73 -17.94
C ASP A 46 28.06 10.88 -18.71
N THR A 47 26.85 10.64 -19.24
CA THR A 47 26.01 11.67 -19.85
C THR A 47 25.02 12.19 -18.84
N TYR A 48 24.97 13.52 -18.68
CA TYR A 48 24.07 14.23 -17.79
C TYR A 48 23.07 15.06 -18.61
N PRO A 49 21.78 14.72 -18.56
CA PRO A 49 20.77 15.53 -19.24
C PRO A 49 20.56 16.86 -18.50
N ILE A 50 20.37 17.94 -19.30
CA ILE A 50 20.11 19.29 -18.77
C ILE A 50 18.63 19.61 -18.89
N GLY A 51 18.02 20.11 -17.80
CA GLY A 51 16.63 20.54 -17.81
C GLY A 51 15.59 19.42 -17.85
N GLN A 52 16.01 18.15 -17.74
CA GLN A 52 15.04 17.08 -17.61
C GLN A 52 14.36 17.12 -16.25
N PHE A 53 13.06 16.93 -16.27
CA PHE A 53 12.23 16.88 -15.08
C PHE A 53 12.74 15.84 -14.08
N GLY A 54 12.85 16.25 -12.79
CA GLY A 54 13.33 15.38 -11.72
C GLY A 54 14.85 15.20 -11.66
N SER A 55 15.62 15.80 -12.60
CA SER A 55 17.06 15.88 -12.44
C SER A 55 17.44 16.81 -11.29
N ILE A 56 18.58 16.53 -10.64
CA ILE A 56 19.04 17.31 -9.50
C ILE A 56 20.13 18.26 -9.95
N VAL A 57 19.95 19.54 -9.63
CA VAL A 57 20.96 20.58 -9.74
C VAL A 57 21.42 21.00 -8.35
N LYS A 58 22.65 21.54 -8.25
CA LYS A 58 23.22 22.01 -7.01
C LYS A 58 23.71 23.46 -7.13
N ILE A 59 23.72 24.14 -6.00
CA ILE A 59 24.23 25.50 -5.83
C ILE A 59 25.24 25.49 -4.70
N HIS A 60 26.44 26.02 -4.93
CA HIS A 60 27.46 26.17 -3.90
C HIS A 60 27.25 27.43 -3.08
N PHE A 61 27.19 27.29 -1.77
CA PHE A 61 27.09 28.39 -0.82
C PHE A 61 28.13 28.24 0.29
N GLY A 62 29.35 28.65 0.01
CA GLY A 62 30.50 28.42 0.90
C GLY A 62 30.78 26.91 1.02
N ARG A 63 30.76 26.39 2.25
CA ARG A 63 30.89 24.94 2.51
C ARG A 63 29.58 24.16 2.33
N ARG A 64 28.45 24.86 2.24
CA ARG A 64 27.16 24.24 2.04
C ARG A 64 26.86 24.09 0.56
N ILE A 65 26.17 23.03 0.23
CA ILE A 65 25.64 22.78 -1.10
C ILE A 65 24.14 22.69 -0.96
N ILE A 66 23.42 23.49 -1.73
CA ILE A 66 21.98 23.48 -1.80
C ILE A 66 21.56 22.66 -3.02
N PHE A 67 20.58 21.77 -2.86
CA PHE A 67 20.10 20.89 -3.92
C PHE A 67 18.67 21.25 -4.32
N ALA A 68 18.39 21.20 -5.63
CA ALA A 68 17.08 21.46 -6.17
C ALA A 68 16.69 20.44 -7.24
N PHE A 69 15.39 20.08 -7.28
CA PHE A 69 14.80 19.28 -8.35
C PHE A 69 14.37 20.16 -9.50
N VAL A 70 14.78 19.83 -10.71
CA VAL A 70 14.27 20.48 -11.94
C VAL A 70 12.80 20.11 -12.14
N GLY A 71 11.94 21.11 -12.08
CA GLY A 71 10.49 20.97 -12.28
C GLY A 71 10.03 21.32 -13.69
N ARG A 72 10.73 22.22 -14.39
CA ARG A 72 10.36 22.66 -15.74
C ARG A 72 11.55 23.27 -16.47
N LEU A 73 11.64 22.97 -17.75
CA LEU A 73 12.48 23.69 -18.70
C LEU A 73 11.55 24.39 -19.71
N ARG A 74 11.77 25.66 -19.98
CA ARG A 74 10.98 26.44 -20.97
C ARG A 74 11.80 27.53 -21.62
N MET A 75 11.22 28.15 -22.65
CA MET A 75 11.81 29.33 -23.30
C MET A 75 11.70 30.55 -22.36
N LYS A 76 12.73 31.36 -22.28
CA LYS A 76 12.73 32.60 -21.47
C LYS A 76 11.65 33.58 -21.91
N ALA A 77 11.40 33.65 -23.20
CA ALA A 77 10.31 34.47 -23.74
C ALA A 77 8.92 34.08 -23.18
N GLU A 78 8.63 32.80 -23.04
CA GLU A 78 7.38 32.32 -22.41
C GLU A 78 7.29 32.74 -20.93
N TYR A 79 8.41 32.66 -20.23
CA TYR A 79 8.50 33.07 -18.84
C TYR A 79 8.25 34.57 -18.64
N GLU A 80 8.85 35.41 -19.49
CA GLU A 80 8.66 36.87 -19.48
C GLU A 80 7.20 37.27 -19.81
N LEU A 81 6.59 36.62 -20.81
CA LEU A 81 5.19 36.85 -21.19
C LEU A 81 4.20 36.47 -20.06
N GLU A 82 4.40 35.37 -19.37
CA GLU A 82 3.55 34.98 -18.22
C GLU A 82 3.59 36.03 -17.11
N ARG A 83 4.67 36.80 -16.99
CA ARG A 83 4.84 37.86 -15.98
C ARG A 83 4.37 39.24 -16.49
N GLY A 84 3.82 39.30 -17.66
CA GLY A 84 3.36 40.57 -18.25
C GLY A 84 4.51 41.50 -18.70
N VAL A 85 5.73 40.97 -18.81
CA VAL A 85 6.89 41.68 -19.33
C VAL A 85 6.96 41.45 -20.85
N ALA A 86 7.24 42.50 -21.62
CA ALA A 86 7.45 42.34 -23.06
C ALA A 86 8.67 41.44 -23.29
N ALA A 87 8.50 40.37 -24.06
CA ALA A 87 9.58 39.41 -24.31
C ALA A 87 10.74 40.13 -25.00
N GLN A 88 11.87 40.22 -24.31
CA GLN A 88 13.12 40.76 -24.85
C GLN A 88 14.11 39.63 -25.16
N ALA A 89 13.80 38.43 -24.71
CA ALA A 89 14.66 37.26 -24.87
C ALA A 89 14.76 36.81 -26.33
N THR A 90 15.93 36.38 -26.74
CA THR A 90 16.13 35.71 -28.03
C THR A 90 15.46 34.35 -28.05
N SER A 91 15.15 33.83 -29.23
CA SER A 91 14.45 32.54 -29.39
C SER A 91 15.18 31.35 -28.77
N ASP A 92 16.46 31.49 -28.46
CA ASP A 92 17.29 30.38 -27.96
C ASP A 92 17.54 30.41 -26.45
N GLU A 93 17.12 31.49 -25.75
CA GLU A 93 17.29 31.60 -24.32
C GLU A 93 16.27 30.72 -23.55
N ARG A 94 16.78 29.95 -22.59
CA ARG A 94 15.99 28.97 -21.83
C ARG A 94 16.14 29.19 -20.34
N VAL A 95 15.08 28.91 -19.61
CA VAL A 95 15.09 28.95 -18.14
C VAL A 95 14.69 27.58 -17.57
N ILE A 96 15.32 27.26 -16.45
CA ILE A 96 14.99 26.11 -15.62
C ILE A 96 14.29 26.63 -14.37
N GLU A 97 13.13 26.07 -14.06
CA GLU A 97 12.49 26.19 -12.76
C GLU A 97 12.84 24.96 -11.94
N ALA A 98 13.30 25.15 -10.71
CA ALA A 98 13.67 24.07 -9.83
C ALA A 98 13.20 24.34 -8.39
N ASP A 99 12.81 23.28 -7.68
CA ASP A 99 12.33 23.35 -6.32
C ASP A 99 13.44 22.87 -5.35
N LEU A 100 13.80 23.72 -4.38
CA LEU A 100 14.81 23.43 -3.36
C LEU A 100 14.29 22.33 -2.42
N PHE A 101 15.10 21.31 -2.13
CA PHE A 101 14.65 20.19 -1.30
C PHE A 101 15.59 19.80 -0.16
N GLY A 102 16.82 20.25 -0.19
CA GLY A 102 17.77 19.90 0.84
C GLY A 102 19.08 20.64 0.72
N GLU A 103 19.86 20.57 1.77
CA GLU A 103 21.22 21.11 1.82
C GLU A 103 22.18 20.06 2.38
N GLY A 104 23.46 20.21 2.08
CA GLY A 104 24.48 19.28 2.59
C GLY A 104 25.84 19.96 2.77
N GLU A 105 26.68 19.34 3.58
CA GLU A 105 28.07 19.75 3.79
C GLU A 105 28.98 18.54 3.61
N TRP A 106 30.04 18.70 2.82
CA TRP A 106 31.05 17.68 2.69
C TRP A 106 32.00 17.72 3.87
N LEU A 107 32.06 16.61 4.58
CA LEU A 107 32.96 16.39 5.72
C LEU A 107 34.09 15.46 5.31
N ARG A 108 35.32 15.82 5.62
CA ARG A 108 36.51 15.00 5.37
C ARG A 108 36.77 14.13 6.58
N ASP A 109 36.64 12.83 6.44
CA ASP A 109 37.10 11.86 7.41
C ASP A 109 38.58 11.56 7.17
N ALA A 110 39.43 12.18 7.99
CA ALA A 110 40.87 12.00 7.96
C ALA A 110 41.35 10.78 8.78
N THR A 111 40.46 10.09 9.49
CA THR A 111 40.80 8.90 10.28
C THR A 111 41.03 7.66 9.42
N VAL A 112 40.59 7.71 8.15
CA VAL A 112 40.74 6.62 7.17
C VAL A 112 41.80 7.02 6.13
N THR A 113 42.67 6.08 5.75
CA THR A 113 43.70 6.33 4.70
C THR A 113 43.37 5.46 3.46
N PRO A 114 43.15 6.04 2.26
CA PRO A 114 43.07 7.47 1.97
C PRO A 114 41.84 8.15 2.60
N ALA A 115 41.97 9.43 2.95
CA ALA A 115 40.88 10.20 3.54
C ALA A 115 39.62 10.16 2.69
N ARG A 116 38.46 9.88 3.30
CA ARG A 116 37.17 9.80 2.65
C ARG A 116 36.43 11.11 2.82
N TRP A 117 35.67 11.47 1.77
CA TRP A 117 34.66 12.51 1.86
C TRP A 117 33.29 11.86 2.06
N ASP A 118 32.54 12.37 3.02
CA ASP A 118 31.14 11.99 3.29
C ASP A 118 30.25 13.23 3.23
N LEU A 119 29.04 13.10 2.66
CA LEU A 119 28.09 14.17 2.54
C LEU A 119 27.09 14.06 3.70
N LYS A 120 27.17 15.00 4.63
CA LYS A 120 26.12 15.19 5.63
C LYS A 120 24.98 15.94 4.94
N PHE A 121 23.93 15.21 4.56
CA PHE A 121 22.77 15.74 3.88
C PHE A 121 21.59 15.87 4.84
N ASP A 122 20.94 17.04 4.81
CA ASP A 122 19.72 17.34 5.57
C ASP A 122 18.58 17.68 4.61
N ARG A 123 17.38 17.18 4.88
CA ARG A 123 16.18 17.57 4.14
C ARG A 123 15.72 18.95 4.57
N GLY A 124 15.20 19.70 3.60
CA GLY A 124 14.84 21.10 3.81
C GLY A 124 16.03 22.03 3.62
N VAL A 125 15.78 23.30 3.48
CA VAL A 125 16.77 24.32 3.17
C VAL A 125 16.70 25.39 4.25
N ALA A 126 17.77 25.55 5.01
CA ALA A 126 17.93 26.63 5.97
C ALA A 126 18.58 27.86 5.32
N THR A 127 19.37 27.64 4.27
CA THR A 127 20.09 28.70 3.54
C THR A 127 19.51 28.82 2.12
N TYR A 128 18.97 29.98 1.79
CA TYR A 128 18.42 30.22 0.44
C TYR A 128 19.50 30.78 -0.47
N PRO A 129 19.57 30.32 -1.74
CA PRO A 129 20.48 30.86 -2.71
C PRO A 129 20.10 32.31 -3.08
N LEU A 130 21.06 33.03 -3.64
CA LEU A 130 20.86 34.42 -4.07
C LEU A 130 20.82 34.50 -5.60
N PRO A 131 20.13 35.52 -6.18
CA PRO A 131 20.25 35.83 -7.60
C PRO A 131 21.72 35.97 -8.00
N GLN A 132 22.04 35.65 -9.24
CA GLN A 132 23.39 35.60 -9.83
C GLN A 132 24.29 34.47 -9.38
N GLN A 133 23.87 33.58 -8.47
CA GLN A 133 24.62 32.36 -8.18
C GLN A 133 24.50 31.34 -9.32
N THR A 134 25.60 30.62 -9.55
CA THR A 134 25.65 29.59 -10.60
C THR A 134 25.00 28.28 -10.13
N ILE A 135 24.23 27.66 -11.01
CA ILE A 135 23.72 26.31 -10.83
C ILE A 135 24.58 25.30 -11.59
N TYR A 136 24.76 24.14 -10.96
CA TYR A 136 25.61 23.06 -11.48
C TYR A 136 24.81 21.76 -11.59
N LEU A 137 25.17 20.91 -12.57
CA LEU A 137 24.72 19.52 -12.58
C LEU A 137 25.31 18.77 -11.38
N THR A 138 24.52 17.87 -10.80
CA THR A 138 24.98 17.05 -9.67
C THR A 138 25.60 15.75 -10.20
N PRO A 139 26.90 15.47 -9.96
CA PRO A 139 27.54 14.25 -10.39
C PRO A 139 26.91 12.99 -9.80
N LYS A 140 26.85 11.89 -10.56
CA LYS A 140 26.29 10.61 -10.09
C LYS A 140 26.94 10.12 -8.79
N ARG A 141 28.23 10.37 -8.61
CA ARG A 141 28.95 10.03 -7.36
C ARG A 141 28.34 10.76 -6.13
N GLU A 142 27.91 12.01 -6.31
CA GLU A 142 27.28 12.80 -5.23
C GLU A 142 25.85 12.35 -4.98
N LEU A 143 25.10 12.00 -6.04
CA LEU A 143 23.75 11.45 -5.94
C LEU A 143 23.72 10.17 -5.08
N ARG A 144 24.78 9.35 -5.10
CA ARG A 144 24.88 8.16 -4.24
C ARG A 144 24.87 8.49 -2.75
N PHE A 145 25.41 9.65 -2.35
CA PHE A 145 25.36 10.10 -0.97
C PHE A 145 23.98 10.67 -0.61
N ILE A 146 23.36 11.42 -1.53
CA ILE A 146 22.02 11.99 -1.34
C ILE A 146 20.96 10.89 -1.25
N TYR A 147 21.05 9.88 -2.14
CA TYR A 147 20.13 8.74 -2.18
C TYR A 147 20.58 7.55 -1.31
N GLY A 148 21.78 7.65 -0.71
CA GLY A 148 22.27 6.63 0.20
C GLY A 148 21.32 6.50 1.39
N HIS A 149 20.99 5.26 1.77
CA HIS A 149 20.20 5.05 2.98
C HIS A 149 21.05 5.38 4.22
N GLY A 150 20.42 6.01 5.22
CA GLY A 150 21.02 6.21 6.54
C GLY A 150 21.34 4.86 7.22
N LYS A 151 21.85 4.92 8.46
CA LYS A 151 22.25 3.74 9.25
C LYS A 151 21.07 2.84 9.69
N GLY A 152 19.82 3.22 9.36
CA GLY A 152 18.60 2.52 9.75
C GLY A 152 18.27 1.27 8.90
N PRO A 153 17.29 0.47 9.34
CA PRO A 153 16.80 -0.66 8.56
C PRO A 153 16.13 -0.18 7.26
N ALA A 154 16.57 -0.70 6.13
CA ALA A 154 16.10 -0.28 4.81
C ALA A 154 15.64 -1.47 3.95
N VAL A 155 14.73 -1.20 3.02
CA VAL A 155 14.16 -2.15 2.08
C VAL A 155 14.52 -1.71 0.66
N HIS A 156 15.11 -2.57 -0.14
CA HIS A 156 15.48 -2.30 -1.52
C HIS A 156 14.22 -2.30 -2.41
N LEU A 157 13.87 -1.16 -2.99
CA LEU A 157 12.71 -1.02 -3.87
C LEU A 157 13.04 -1.12 -5.36
N GLY A 158 14.25 -0.75 -5.76
CA GLY A 158 14.65 -0.68 -7.16
C GLY A 158 15.79 0.32 -7.40
N GLU A 159 15.75 1.05 -8.50
CA GLU A 159 16.79 1.98 -8.90
C GLU A 159 16.23 3.37 -9.21
N HIS A 160 16.98 4.41 -8.87
CA HIS A 160 16.64 5.78 -9.22
C HIS A 160 16.87 6.05 -10.72
N VAL A 161 15.81 6.39 -11.45
CA VAL A 161 15.87 6.60 -12.91
C VAL A 161 16.81 7.76 -13.28
N GLY A 162 16.82 8.84 -12.48
CA GLY A 162 17.65 10.03 -12.72
C GLY A 162 19.09 9.94 -12.21
N ALA A 163 19.45 8.88 -11.47
CA ALA A 163 20.72 8.77 -10.75
C ALA A 163 21.60 7.62 -11.24
N GLY A 164 21.46 7.22 -12.53
CA GLY A 164 22.35 6.28 -13.18
C GLY A 164 22.43 4.90 -12.55
N GLY A 165 21.30 4.32 -12.14
CA GLY A 165 21.23 2.98 -11.56
C GLY A 165 21.62 2.93 -10.08
N THR A 166 21.60 4.06 -9.39
CA THR A 166 21.74 4.06 -7.92
C THR A 166 20.55 3.37 -7.30
N ARG A 167 20.81 2.40 -6.40
CA ARG A 167 19.75 1.66 -5.72
C ARG A 167 18.87 2.58 -4.88
N CYS A 168 17.56 2.37 -4.98
CA CYS A 168 16.57 3.04 -4.18
C CYS A 168 16.20 2.17 -2.97
N TYR A 169 16.32 2.76 -1.79
CA TYR A 169 15.94 2.13 -0.54
C TYR A 169 14.83 2.92 0.14
N ALA A 170 13.90 2.22 0.76
CA ALA A 170 12.91 2.80 1.65
C ALA A 170 13.29 2.56 3.11
N GLU A 171 13.08 3.53 3.96
CA GLU A 171 13.17 3.33 5.40
C GLU A 171 12.06 2.39 5.88
N MET A 172 12.45 1.23 6.42
CA MET A 172 11.52 0.13 6.70
C MET A 172 10.45 0.51 7.72
N ASN A 173 10.83 1.15 8.82
CA ASN A 173 9.86 1.52 9.86
C ASN A 173 8.88 2.59 9.39
N GLU A 174 9.33 3.50 8.53
CA GLU A 174 8.48 4.51 7.91
C GLU A 174 7.55 3.91 6.85
N LEU A 175 8.07 2.93 6.07
CA LEU A 175 7.32 2.24 5.03
C LEU A 175 6.20 1.38 5.61
N LEU A 176 6.49 0.59 6.64
CA LEU A 176 5.58 -0.40 7.20
C LEU A 176 4.76 0.17 8.36
N GLY A 177 5.42 0.87 9.30
CA GLY A 177 4.78 1.35 10.52
C GLY A 177 3.87 2.56 10.34
N LYS A 178 4.07 3.36 9.26
CA LYS A 178 3.29 4.57 8.99
C LYS A 178 2.41 4.45 7.75
N HIS A 179 2.09 3.25 7.36
CA HIS A 179 1.24 2.89 6.24
C HIS A 179 1.73 3.41 4.88
N THR A 180 1.55 2.60 3.86
CA THR A 180 1.99 2.91 2.50
C THR A 180 0.86 2.62 1.52
N ALA A 181 0.72 3.45 0.49
CA ALA A 181 -0.16 3.19 -0.63
C ALA A 181 0.64 2.90 -1.91
N ILE A 182 0.25 1.85 -2.65
CA ILE A 182 0.72 1.54 -4.01
C ILE A 182 -0.43 1.78 -4.97
N LEU A 183 -0.30 2.80 -5.81
CA LEU A 183 -1.37 3.28 -6.68
C LEU A 183 -0.96 3.20 -8.15
N GLY A 184 -1.90 2.91 -9.04
CA GLY A 184 -1.62 2.88 -10.48
C GLY A 184 -2.70 2.20 -11.29
N SER A 185 -2.87 2.58 -12.54
CA SER A 185 -3.84 1.98 -13.45
C SER A 185 -3.56 0.50 -13.75
N THR A 186 -4.53 -0.20 -14.32
CA THR A 186 -4.35 -1.58 -14.80
C THR A 186 -3.17 -1.67 -15.77
N GLY A 187 -2.37 -2.72 -15.65
CA GLY A 187 -1.19 -2.92 -16.50
C GLY A 187 0.02 -2.03 -16.18
N ALA A 188 -0.05 -1.14 -15.18
CA ALA A 188 1.09 -0.32 -14.76
C ALA A 188 2.18 -1.12 -14.01
N GLY A 189 1.87 -2.32 -13.50
CA GLY A 189 2.80 -3.18 -12.79
C GLY A 189 2.61 -3.19 -11.27
N LYS A 190 1.40 -2.86 -10.75
CA LYS A 190 1.08 -2.83 -9.31
C LYS A 190 1.42 -4.13 -8.59
N SER A 191 0.81 -5.26 -9.02
CA SER A 191 1.00 -6.56 -8.37
C SER A 191 2.47 -6.98 -8.37
N GLY A 192 3.21 -6.70 -9.46
CA GLY A 192 4.66 -6.88 -9.51
C GLY A 192 5.42 -5.99 -8.53
N THR A 193 4.96 -4.75 -8.34
CA THR A 193 5.56 -3.83 -7.35
C THR A 193 5.32 -4.30 -5.92
N VAL A 194 4.11 -4.75 -5.60
CA VAL A 194 3.80 -5.34 -4.29
C VAL A 194 4.68 -6.57 -4.05
N ALA A 195 4.74 -7.49 -5.01
CA ALA A 195 5.61 -8.68 -4.90
C ALA A 195 7.08 -8.29 -4.71
N ALA A 196 7.58 -7.26 -5.41
CA ALA A 196 8.94 -6.75 -5.25
C ALA A 196 9.20 -6.23 -3.82
N VAL A 197 8.27 -5.48 -3.25
CA VAL A 197 8.36 -5.00 -1.86
C VAL A 197 8.37 -6.18 -0.90
N LEU A 198 7.46 -7.14 -1.06
CA LEU A 198 7.35 -8.30 -0.16
C LEU A 198 8.57 -9.22 -0.25
N HIS A 199 9.09 -9.50 -1.45
CA HIS A 199 10.34 -10.24 -1.62
C HIS A 199 11.53 -9.53 -0.98
N SER A 200 11.63 -8.21 -1.14
CA SER A 200 12.69 -7.44 -0.49
C SER A 200 12.62 -7.50 1.04
N LEU A 201 11.41 -7.57 1.61
CA LEU A 201 11.22 -7.78 3.05
C LEU A 201 11.66 -9.17 3.50
N LEU A 202 11.35 -10.21 2.73
CA LEU A 202 11.75 -11.59 3.04
C LEU A 202 13.26 -11.78 2.92
N GLU A 203 13.86 -11.29 1.84
CA GLU A 203 15.28 -11.42 1.51
C GLU A 203 16.18 -10.60 2.44
N ARG A 204 15.66 -9.54 3.07
CA ARG A 204 16.41 -8.67 3.99
C ARG A 204 17.14 -9.44 5.09
N GLY A 205 16.55 -10.50 5.63
CA GLY A 205 17.18 -11.33 6.65
C GLY A 205 18.52 -11.88 6.19
N THR A 206 18.55 -12.44 5.00
CA THR A 206 19.75 -13.00 4.37
C THR A 206 20.74 -11.89 4.02
N GLU A 207 20.28 -10.79 3.42
CA GLU A 207 21.12 -9.65 3.04
C GLU A 207 21.81 -8.99 4.24
N ALA A 208 21.12 -8.89 5.38
CA ALA A 208 21.62 -8.28 6.60
C ALA A 208 22.26 -9.28 7.59
N GLY A 209 22.31 -10.57 7.25
CA GLY A 209 22.86 -11.63 8.11
C GLY A 209 22.05 -11.86 9.40
N LEU A 210 20.73 -11.62 9.37
CA LEU A 210 19.83 -11.77 10.50
C LEU A 210 19.27 -13.20 10.57
N THR A 211 19.65 -13.98 11.57
CA THR A 211 19.26 -15.39 11.71
C THR A 211 17.78 -15.60 12.09
N ASN A 212 17.17 -14.62 12.78
CA ASN A 212 15.79 -14.71 13.28
C ASN A 212 14.83 -13.73 12.59
N TRP A 213 15.11 -13.41 11.32
CA TRP A 213 14.25 -12.53 10.54
C TRP A 213 13.00 -13.24 10.07
N LYS A 214 11.83 -12.82 10.56
CA LYS A 214 10.53 -13.45 10.26
C LYS A 214 9.47 -12.36 10.09
N PRO A 215 9.37 -11.72 8.90
CA PRO A 215 8.38 -10.69 8.65
C PRO A 215 6.97 -11.31 8.56
N ARG A 216 6.08 -10.88 9.46
CA ARG A 216 4.70 -11.35 9.49
C ARG A 216 3.86 -10.56 8.52
N ILE A 217 3.45 -11.18 7.43
CA ILE A 217 2.75 -10.55 6.32
C ILE A 217 1.45 -11.32 6.05
N VAL A 218 0.33 -10.60 6.00
CA VAL A 218 -0.98 -11.13 5.61
C VAL A 218 -1.45 -10.36 4.38
N VAL A 219 -1.78 -11.06 3.31
CA VAL A 219 -2.23 -10.48 2.04
C VAL A 219 -3.69 -10.84 1.79
N LEU A 220 -4.55 -9.85 1.67
CA LEU A 220 -5.92 -10.04 1.16
C LEU A 220 -5.88 -9.96 -0.36
N ASP A 221 -6.09 -11.10 -1.02
CA ASP A 221 -5.92 -11.28 -2.47
C ASP A 221 -7.26 -11.66 -3.13
N PRO A 222 -8.01 -10.66 -3.64
CA PRO A 222 -9.31 -10.92 -4.24
C PRO A 222 -9.24 -11.60 -5.62
N HIS A 223 -8.05 -11.72 -6.21
CA HIS A 223 -7.86 -12.26 -7.56
C HIS A 223 -6.92 -13.46 -7.62
N ASN A 224 -6.36 -13.90 -6.47
CA ASN A 224 -5.39 -14.98 -6.37
C ASN A 224 -4.16 -14.78 -7.29
N GLU A 225 -3.62 -13.58 -7.32
CA GLU A 225 -2.45 -13.24 -8.14
C GLU A 225 -1.14 -13.60 -7.43
N TYR A 226 -1.10 -13.53 -6.10
CA TYR A 226 0.15 -13.61 -5.31
C TYR A 226 0.56 -15.04 -4.99
N SER A 227 -0.34 -16.02 -5.04
CA SER A 227 0.01 -17.43 -4.77
C SER A 227 1.13 -17.94 -5.66
N ALA A 228 1.22 -17.46 -6.91
CA ALA A 228 2.27 -17.85 -7.83
C ALA A 228 3.63 -17.20 -7.53
N ALA A 229 3.61 -15.99 -6.95
CA ALA A 229 4.82 -15.25 -6.60
C ALA A 229 5.50 -15.78 -5.32
N PHE A 230 4.79 -16.50 -4.49
CA PHE A 230 5.27 -17.04 -3.23
C PHE A 230 4.96 -18.54 -3.12
N PRO A 231 5.72 -19.42 -3.78
CA PRO A 231 5.40 -20.86 -3.88
C PRO A 231 5.31 -21.56 -2.52
N ASP A 232 6.09 -21.12 -1.54
CA ASP A 232 6.09 -21.67 -0.18
C ASP A 232 5.11 -20.98 0.77
N HIS A 233 4.21 -20.13 0.24
CA HIS A 233 3.24 -19.40 1.04
C HIS A 233 2.22 -20.35 1.71
N GLN A 234 1.64 -19.86 2.80
CA GLN A 234 0.50 -20.52 3.43
C GLN A 234 -0.79 -19.92 2.86
N LYS A 235 -1.37 -20.62 1.90
CA LYS A 235 -2.63 -20.21 1.27
C LYS A 235 -3.82 -20.51 2.17
N LEU A 236 -4.73 -19.55 2.29
CA LEU A 236 -6.04 -19.71 2.87
C LEU A 236 -7.09 -19.45 1.80
N SER A 237 -7.83 -20.47 1.41
CA SER A 237 -8.82 -20.40 0.33
C SER A 237 -10.11 -21.08 0.71
N THR A 238 -11.20 -20.65 0.09
CA THR A 238 -12.49 -21.36 0.17
C THR A 238 -12.51 -22.59 -0.72
N ASP A 239 -11.71 -22.61 -1.79
CA ASP A 239 -11.68 -23.69 -2.79
C ASP A 239 -11.15 -25.01 -2.22
N ASP A 240 -10.20 -24.95 -1.27
CA ASP A 240 -9.63 -26.12 -0.58
C ASP A 240 -10.11 -26.29 0.87
N GLY A 241 -11.00 -25.39 1.33
CA GLY A 241 -11.54 -25.38 2.68
C GLY A 241 -10.52 -25.00 3.77
N SER A 242 -9.35 -24.48 3.39
CA SER A 242 -8.33 -24.02 4.34
C SER A 242 -8.72 -22.70 5.01
N LEU A 243 -9.49 -21.81 4.36
CA LEU A 243 -9.99 -20.59 4.97
C LEU A 243 -11.18 -20.91 5.90
N ARG A 244 -11.03 -20.59 7.19
CA ARG A 244 -12.07 -20.74 8.20
C ARG A 244 -12.34 -19.39 8.86
N LEU A 245 -13.53 -18.84 8.62
CA LEU A 245 -14.04 -17.64 9.25
C LEU A 245 -15.45 -17.89 9.78
N PRO A 246 -15.62 -18.75 10.79
CA PRO A 246 -16.95 -19.16 11.23
C PRO A 246 -17.76 -17.98 11.78
N TYR A 247 -19.08 -18.02 11.59
CA TYR A 247 -20.08 -17.00 11.96
C TYR A 247 -19.95 -16.50 13.39
N TRP A 248 -19.51 -17.32 14.32
CA TRP A 248 -19.35 -16.93 15.72
C TRP A 248 -18.16 -15.98 15.97
N LEU A 249 -17.26 -15.80 14.99
CA LEU A 249 -16.23 -14.75 15.03
C LEU A 249 -16.79 -13.36 14.75
N LEU A 250 -17.95 -13.26 14.10
CA LEU A 250 -18.57 -11.98 13.78
C LEU A 250 -18.92 -11.25 15.08
N ASN A 251 -18.62 -9.95 15.17
CA ASN A 251 -19.15 -9.11 16.23
C ASN A 251 -20.64 -8.84 15.99
N PHE A 252 -21.29 -8.15 16.92
CA PHE A 252 -22.71 -7.87 16.81
C PHE A 252 -23.07 -7.07 15.54
N THR A 253 -22.31 -6.01 15.25
CA THR A 253 -22.55 -5.17 14.06
C THR A 253 -22.37 -5.97 12.75
N GLU A 254 -21.33 -6.79 12.66
CA GLU A 254 -21.09 -7.67 11.51
C GLU A 254 -22.20 -8.72 11.36
N THR A 255 -22.67 -9.28 12.46
CA THR A 255 -23.78 -10.24 12.47
C THR A 255 -25.07 -9.58 11.98
N VAL A 256 -25.39 -8.40 12.48
CA VAL A 256 -26.55 -7.62 12.04
C VAL A 256 -26.46 -7.29 10.53
N ALA A 257 -25.30 -6.83 10.07
CA ALA A 257 -25.09 -6.52 8.66
C ALA A 257 -25.28 -7.75 7.76
N LEU A 258 -24.78 -8.91 8.18
CA LEU A 258 -24.91 -10.16 7.42
C LEU A 258 -26.34 -10.70 7.38
N VAL A 259 -27.02 -10.70 8.55
CA VAL A 259 -28.33 -11.36 8.73
C VAL A 259 -29.50 -10.44 8.37
N ILE A 260 -29.37 -9.13 8.58
CA ILE A 260 -30.44 -8.17 8.31
C ILE A 260 -30.20 -7.42 6.99
N GLY A 261 -28.94 -7.21 6.59
CA GLY A 261 -28.56 -6.43 5.40
C GLY A 261 -28.76 -4.92 5.59
N LYS A 262 -28.93 -4.44 6.83
CA LYS A 262 -29.09 -3.04 7.21
C LYS A 262 -28.32 -2.77 8.49
N THR A 263 -28.00 -1.50 8.76
CA THR A 263 -27.34 -1.12 10.02
C THR A 263 -28.30 -1.20 11.20
N GLU A 264 -27.76 -1.36 12.41
CA GLU A 264 -28.51 -1.36 13.67
C GLU A 264 -29.43 -0.14 13.82
N PHE A 265 -28.99 1.03 13.37
CA PHE A 265 -29.74 2.28 13.44
C PHE A 265 -31.00 2.28 12.55
N VAL A 266 -30.97 1.57 11.44
CA VAL A 266 -32.09 1.51 10.48
C VAL A 266 -33.09 0.41 10.86
N ALA A 267 -32.63 -0.67 11.49
CA ALA A 267 -33.42 -1.86 11.80
C ALA A 267 -33.36 -2.21 13.30
N THR A 268 -33.51 -1.24 14.18
CA THR A 268 -33.34 -1.37 15.64
C THR A 268 -34.16 -2.51 16.26
N SER A 269 -35.39 -2.74 15.81
CA SER A 269 -36.21 -3.85 16.31
C SER A 269 -35.63 -5.22 15.96
N GLN A 270 -35.23 -5.41 14.71
CA GLN A 270 -34.60 -6.65 14.24
C GLN A 270 -33.23 -6.87 14.91
N ALA A 271 -32.44 -5.80 15.07
CA ALA A 271 -31.14 -5.86 15.74
C ALA A 271 -31.28 -6.30 17.21
N ASN A 272 -32.30 -5.83 17.93
CA ASN A 272 -32.55 -6.24 19.32
C ASN A 272 -32.93 -7.73 19.44
N ILE A 273 -33.75 -8.25 18.51
CA ILE A 273 -34.06 -9.69 18.44
C ILE A 273 -32.79 -10.50 18.31
N VAL A 274 -31.94 -10.14 17.31
CA VAL A 274 -30.65 -10.82 17.07
C VAL A 274 -29.74 -10.69 18.30
N LYS A 275 -29.66 -9.51 18.93
CA LYS A 275 -28.79 -9.24 20.08
C LYS A 275 -29.10 -10.18 21.26
N THR A 276 -30.37 -10.32 21.62
CA THR A 276 -30.81 -11.17 22.73
C THR A 276 -30.51 -12.65 22.45
N ALA A 277 -30.90 -13.14 21.27
CA ALA A 277 -30.68 -14.53 20.89
C ALA A 277 -29.18 -14.85 20.75
N LEU A 278 -28.38 -13.93 20.20
CA LEU A 278 -26.92 -14.09 20.04
C LEU A 278 -26.21 -14.18 21.40
N LEU A 279 -26.54 -13.28 22.33
CA LEU A 279 -25.95 -13.31 23.66
C LEU A 279 -26.25 -14.62 24.39
N THR A 280 -27.52 -15.07 24.34
CA THR A 280 -27.93 -16.35 24.94
C THR A 280 -27.16 -17.52 24.32
N ALA A 281 -27.06 -17.60 23.00
CA ALA A 281 -26.33 -18.65 22.32
C ALA A 281 -24.83 -18.65 22.70
N ARG A 282 -24.19 -17.49 22.83
CA ARG A 282 -22.79 -17.35 23.27
C ARG A 282 -22.57 -17.78 24.71
N ILE A 283 -23.48 -17.46 25.61
CA ILE A 283 -23.44 -17.90 27.01
C ILE A 283 -23.54 -19.42 27.10
N GLU A 284 -24.43 -20.05 26.32
CA GLU A 284 -24.51 -21.52 26.24
C GLU A 284 -23.20 -22.13 25.69
N GLY A 285 -22.62 -21.54 24.64
CA GLY A 285 -21.35 -21.98 24.07
C GLY A 285 -20.18 -21.85 25.06
N ALA A 286 -20.13 -20.74 25.80
CA ALA A 286 -19.13 -20.51 26.85
C ALA A 286 -19.21 -21.58 27.94
N THR A 287 -20.43 -21.89 28.38
CA THR A 287 -20.68 -22.94 29.37
C THR A 287 -20.19 -24.31 28.87
N ALA A 288 -20.44 -24.62 27.60
CA ALA A 288 -19.97 -25.89 26.99
C ALA A 288 -18.44 -26.00 26.93
N LEU A 289 -17.74 -24.86 26.79
CA LEU A 289 -16.28 -24.77 26.79
C LEU A 289 -15.65 -24.61 28.19
N GLY A 290 -16.46 -24.53 29.25
CA GLY A 290 -15.97 -24.30 30.61
C GLY A 290 -15.48 -22.86 30.86
N LEU A 291 -15.87 -21.90 30.01
CA LEU A 291 -15.58 -20.49 30.20
C LEU A 291 -16.57 -19.83 31.19
N ASP A 292 -16.16 -18.75 31.82
CA ASP A 292 -17.03 -17.99 32.76
C ASP A 292 -18.16 -17.28 32.00
N PRO A 293 -19.41 -17.74 32.05
CA PRO A 293 -20.52 -17.19 31.29
C PRO A 293 -20.89 -15.77 31.70
N THR A 294 -20.53 -15.35 32.93
CA THR A 294 -20.85 -14.00 33.46
C THR A 294 -20.01 -12.89 32.80
N LYS A 295 -18.90 -13.25 32.17
CA LYS A 295 -18.00 -12.32 31.47
C LYS A 295 -18.25 -12.25 29.97
N ILE A 296 -19.20 -13.03 29.46
CA ILE A 296 -19.50 -13.08 28.03
C ILE A 296 -20.41 -11.91 27.64
N THR A 297 -20.00 -11.23 26.58
CA THR A 297 -20.76 -10.14 25.95
C THR A 297 -21.27 -10.53 24.57
N VAL A 298 -22.10 -9.69 23.98
CA VAL A 298 -22.59 -9.89 22.61
C VAL A 298 -21.46 -9.86 21.56
N ASP A 299 -20.28 -9.32 21.90
CA ASP A 299 -19.11 -9.24 21.02
C ASP A 299 -18.00 -10.26 21.37
N SER A 300 -18.19 -11.06 22.39
CA SER A 300 -17.21 -12.09 22.77
C SER A 300 -17.09 -13.17 21.68
N PRO A 301 -15.90 -13.48 21.15
CA PRO A 301 -15.72 -14.49 20.11
C PRO A 301 -15.79 -15.92 20.70
N VAL A 302 -16.99 -16.33 21.02
CA VAL A 302 -17.29 -17.64 21.60
C VAL A 302 -18.05 -18.49 20.60
N PRO A 303 -17.59 -19.72 20.30
CA PRO A 303 -18.33 -20.67 19.49
C PRO A 303 -19.72 -20.95 20.07
N TYR A 304 -20.72 -20.98 19.24
CA TYR A 304 -22.09 -21.38 19.61
C TYR A 304 -22.74 -22.16 18.46
N LYS A 305 -23.75 -22.97 18.77
CA LYS A 305 -24.52 -23.66 17.74
C LYS A 305 -25.48 -22.70 17.06
N LEU A 306 -25.45 -22.66 15.74
CA LEU A 306 -26.35 -21.82 14.93
C LEU A 306 -27.82 -22.17 15.15
N SER A 307 -28.11 -23.46 15.35
CA SER A 307 -29.42 -23.98 15.76
C SER A 307 -29.93 -23.35 17.06
N LYS A 308 -29.04 -22.97 17.99
CA LYS A 308 -29.43 -22.28 19.25
C LYS A 308 -29.81 -20.82 19.01
N LEU A 309 -29.07 -20.14 18.13
CA LEU A 309 -29.46 -18.78 17.71
C LEU A 309 -30.84 -18.78 17.05
N ILE A 310 -31.08 -19.71 16.12
CA ILE A 310 -32.38 -19.87 15.45
C ILE A 310 -33.48 -20.17 16.44
N ALA A 311 -33.26 -21.12 17.36
CA ALA A 311 -34.25 -21.45 18.39
C ALA A 311 -34.57 -20.27 19.32
N GLY A 312 -33.55 -19.45 19.67
CA GLY A 312 -33.75 -18.23 20.46
C GLY A 312 -34.61 -17.19 19.74
N ILE A 313 -34.41 -17.00 18.43
CA ILE A 313 -35.24 -16.09 17.62
C ILE A 313 -36.66 -16.62 17.47
N GLU A 314 -36.84 -17.94 17.28
CA GLU A 314 -38.15 -18.58 17.21
C GLU A 314 -38.92 -18.45 18.53
N ALA A 315 -38.26 -18.64 19.67
CA ALA A 315 -38.86 -18.55 20.99
C ALA A 315 -39.30 -17.10 21.37
N ASP A 316 -38.63 -16.10 20.79
CA ASP A 316 -38.94 -14.67 20.99
C ASP A 316 -40.14 -14.19 20.15
N LYS A 317 -40.66 -15.03 19.24
CA LYS A 317 -41.81 -14.66 18.39
C LYS A 317 -43.02 -14.33 19.22
N PRO A 318 -43.66 -13.17 18.98
CA PRO A 318 -44.90 -12.84 19.66
C PRO A 318 -46.05 -13.79 19.22
N PRO A 319 -47.04 -14.03 20.10
CA PRO A 319 -48.14 -14.96 19.78
C PRO A 319 -48.98 -14.53 18.57
N GLN A 320 -49.00 -13.23 18.26
CA GLN A 320 -49.76 -12.66 17.14
C GLN A 320 -48.99 -12.75 15.83
N ALA A 321 -49.50 -13.50 14.88
CA ALA A 321 -48.86 -13.71 13.56
C ALA A 321 -48.51 -12.39 12.84
N SER A 322 -49.36 -11.36 12.92
CA SER A 322 -49.14 -10.05 12.30
C SER A 322 -47.95 -9.25 12.87
N LYS A 323 -47.35 -9.70 13.98
CA LYS A 323 -46.16 -9.08 14.59
C LYS A 323 -44.88 -9.90 14.42
N GLN A 324 -44.93 -10.98 13.65
CA GLN A 324 -43.81 -11.89 13.48
C GLN A 324 -42.92 -11.57 12.27
N ASP A 325 -43.28 -10.58 11.44
CA ASP A 325 -42.57 -10.29 10.17
C ASP A 325 -41.06 -10.08 10.33
N SER A 326 -40.64 -9.36 11.39
CA SER A 326 -39.23 -9.13 11.70
C SER A 326 -38.49 -10.43 11.99
N HIS A 327 -39.08 -11.34 12.79
CA HIS A 327 -38.49 -12.62 13.13
C HIS A 327 -38.41 -13.53 11.91
N ASN A 328 -39.51 -13.61 11.13
CA ASN A 328 -39.55 -14.41 9.92
C ASN A 328 -38.51 -13.97 8.89
N SER A 329 -38.38 -12.65 8.66
CA SER A 329 -37.37 -12.10 7.74
C SER A 329 -35.94 -12.46 8.16
N ILE A 330 -35.62 -12.42 9.46
CA ILE A 330 -34.30 -12.83 9.99
C ILE A 330 -34.06 -14.31 9.74
N LEU A 331 -35.06 -15.15 10.05
CA LEU A 331 -34.95 -16.61 9.91
C LEU A 331 -34.84 -17.04 8.45
N GLU A 332 -35.60 -16.44 7.53
CA GLU A 332 -35.50 -16.66 6.09
C GLU A 332 -34.12 -16.29 5.57
N LYS A 333 -33.54 -15.16 6.02
CA LYS A 333 -32.20 -14.75 5.63
C LYS A 333 -31.14 -15.72 6.16
N LEU A 334 -31.25 -16.15 7.43
CA LEU A 334 -30.35 -17.16 8.02
C LEU A 334 -30.42 -18.49 7.25
N ASP A 335 -31.61 -18.97 6.92
CA ASP A 335 -31.80 -20.20 6.13
C ASP A 335 -31.13 -20.06 4.74
N ALA A 336 -31.31 -18.92 4.07
CA ALA A 336 -30.68 -18.65 2.78
C ALA A 336 -29.15 -18.67 2.89
N LEU A 337 -28.55 -18.06 3.93
CA LEU A 337 -27.12 -18.05 4.16
C LEU A 337 -26.55 -19.44 4.46
N ILE A 338 -27.28 -20.25 5.25
CA ILE A 338 -26.88 -21.62 5.60
C ILE A 338 -26.89 -22.54 4.39
N ARG A 339 -27.85 -22.37 3.48
CA ARG A 339 -28.00 -23.19 2.27
C ARG A 339 -27.04 -22.81 1.16
N ASP A 340 -26.41 -21.64 1.21
CA ASP A 340 -25.44 -21.24 0.19
C ASP A 340 -24.11 -21.97 0.39
N ALA A 341 -23.81 -22.92 -0.50
CA ALA A 341 -22.58 -23.71 -0.44
C ALA A 341 -21.31 -22.85 -0.47
N ARG A 342 -21.36 -21.66 -1.09
CA ARG A 342 -20.23 -20.72 -1.15
C ARG A 342 -19.89 -20.12 0.21
N LEU A 343 -20.84 -20.16 1.15
CA LEU A 343 -20.68 -19.67 2.52
C LEU A 343 -20.34 -20.77 3.53
N ALA A 344 -20.11 -21.99 3.08
CA ALA A 344 -19.80 -23.11 3.96
C ALA A 344 -18.58 -22.85 4.87
N PHE A 345 -17.57 -22.09 4.40
CA PHE A 345 -16.41 -21.69 5.17
C PHE A 345 -16.74 -20.79 6.38
N MET A 346 -17.91 -20.14 6.36
CA MET A 346 -18.41 -19.24 7.40
C MET A 346 -19.60 -19.86 8.17
N MET A 347 -20.56 -20.44 7.46
CA MET A 347 -21.85 -20.87 8.02
C MET A 347 -21.86 -22.31 8.55
N LYS A 348 -20.73 -23.04 8.45
CA LYS A 348 -20.64 -24.40 9.02
C LYS A 348 -20.85 -24.35 10.53
N GLU A 349 -21.88 -25.09 10.99
CA GLU A 349 -22.24 -25.13 12.40
C GLU A 349 -21.11 -25.71 13.25
N TRP A 350 -20.88 -25.11 14.42
CA TRP A 350 -19.98 -25.65 15.43
C TRP A 350 -20.56 -26.96 16.00
N ASP A 351 -19.74 -28.00 16.07
CA ASP A 351 -20.14 -29.35 16.51
C ASP A 351 -20.40 -29.46 18.03
N GLY A 352 -20.02 -28.42 18.80
CA GLY A 352 -20.13 -28.45 20.26
C GLY A 352 -18.97 -29.17 20.93
N ALA A 353 -17.84 -29.38 20.24
CA ALA A 353 -16.65 -29.98 20.82
C ALA A 353 -16.17 -29.22 22.06
N ALA A 354 -15.67 -29.94 23.05
CA ALA A 354 -15.13 -29.37 24.29
C ALA A 354 -13.82 -28.60 24.08
N GLN A 355 -13.14 -28.84 22.96
CA GLN A 355 -11.93 -28.09 22.60
C GLN A 355 -12.30 -26.76 21.95
N ASP A 356 -11.80 -25.64 22.51
CA ASP A 356 -11.98 -24.32 21.94
C ASP A 356 -11.26 -24.18 20.58
N PRO A 357 -11.98 -23.94 19.47
CA PRO A 357 -11.39 -23.76 18.16
C PRO A 357 -10.76 -22.36 17.95
N PHE A 358 -11.04 -21.39 18.80
CA PHE A 358 -10.63 -20.00 18.59
C PHE A 358 -9.11 -19.81 18.50
N PRO A 359 -8.27 -20.38 19.39
CA PRO A 359 -6.80 -20.30 19.26
C PRO A 359 -6.28 -20.83 17.92
N SER A 360 -6.87 -21.94 17.43
CA SER A 360 -6.50 -22.52 16.13
C SER A 360 -6.81 -21.57 14.95
N ILE A 361 -7.93 -20.86 15.01
CA ILE A 361 -8.30 -19.88 13.99
C ILE A 361 -7.43 -18.63 14.06
N LEU A 362 -7.08 -18.17 15.26
CA LEU A 362 -6.12 -17.08 15.40
C LEU A 362 -4.77 -17.44 14.76
N ASN A 363 -4.26 -18.67 15.02
CA ASN A 363 -3.03 -19.16 14.42
C ASN A 363 -3.13 -19.31 12.89
N GLN A 364 -4.30 -19.66 12.38
CA GLN A 364 -4.56 -19.71 10.94
C GLN A 364 -4.44 -18.34 10.29
N ILE A 365 -4.99 -17.28 10.91
CA ILE A 365 -5.00 -15.91 10.35
C ILE A 365 -3.65 -15.22 10.58
N ALA A 366 -3.02 -15.41 11.75
CA ALA A 366 -1.72 -14.86 12.06
C ALA A 366 -0.63 -15.52 11.19
N SER A 367 0.29 -14.72 10.65
CA SER A 367 1.46 -15.24 9.94
C SER A 367 2.53 -15.70 10.92
N ASP A 368 3.19 -16.83 10.63
CA ASP A 368 4.34 -17.33 11.39
C ASP A 368 5.66 -16.62 11.04
N GLY A 369 5.63 -15.77 10.00
CA GLY A 369 6.75 -14.97 9.52
C GLY A 369 7.76 -15.73 8.65
N ASN A 370 7.54 -16.99 8.32
CA ASN A 370 8.41 -17.71 7.40
C ASN A 370 8.11 -17.34 5.94
N GLN A 371 6.82 -17.24 5.62
CA GLN A 371 6.32 -16.83 4.30
C GLN A 371 5.06 -15.97 4.47
N PRO A 372 4.66 -15.18 3.46
CA PRO A 372 3.42 -14.44 3.50
C PRO A 372 2.21 -15.38 3.64
N ARG A 373 1.24 -14.98 4.43
CA ARG A 373 -0.08 -15.62 4.48
C ARG A 373 -0.97 -15.00 3.42
N ILE A 374 -1.35 -15.77 2.41
CA ILE A 374 -2.18 -15.28 1.31
C ILE A 374 -3.61 -15.75 1.52
N VAL A 375 -4.51 -14.80 1.74
CA VAL A 375 -5.95 -15.06 1.84
C VAL A 375 -6.56 -14.88 0.47
N ASP A 376 -6.81 -15.98 -0.21
CA ASP A 376 -7.44 -16.03 -1.53
C ASP A 376 -8.96 -15.86 -1.36
N LEU A 377 -9.46 -14.72 -1.82
CA LEU A 377 -10.87 -14.38 -1.81
C LEU A 377 -11.53 -14.50 -3.18
N SER A 378 -10.82 -15.03 -4.18
CA SER A 378 -11.33 -15.13 -5.57
C SER A 378 -12.55 -16.04 -5.71
N GLY A 379 -12.69 -17.05 -4.84
CA GLY A 379 -13.85 -17.93 -4.76
C GLY A 379 -15.01 -17.40 -3.93
N VAL A 380 -14.84 -16.28 -3.23
CA VAL A 380 -15.86 -15.71 -2.34
C VAL A 380 -16.75 -14.74 -3.10
N PRO A 381 -18.10 -14.81 -2.95
CA PRO A 381 -19.00 -13.80 -3.52
C PRO A 381 -18.60 -12.39 -3.08
N ASN A 382 -18.68 -11.42 -4.01
CA ASN A 382 -18.24 -10.04 -3.73
C ASN A 382 -18.86 -9.44 -2.46
N GLU A 383 -20.14 -9.75 -2.21
CA GLU A 383 -20.88 -9.31 -1.02
C GLU A 383 -20.27 -9.84 0.28
N VAL A 384 -19.72 -11.04 0.27
CA VAL A 384 -19.15 -11.70 1.45
C VAL A 384 -17.65 -11.47 1.57
N ALA A 385 -16.96 -11.23 0.44
CA ALA A 385 -15.53 -10.94 0.42
C ALA A 385 -15.20 -9.68 1.24
N GLY A 386 -16.06 -8.65 1.18
CA GLY A 386 -15.95 -7.45 2.01
C GLY A 386 -16.04 -7.77 3.51
N VAL A 387 -17.05 -8.54 3.91
CA VAL A 387 -17.24 -8.97 5.31
C VAL A 387 -16.06 -9.82 5.78
N SER A 388 -15.62 -10.78 4.97
CA SER A 388 -14.48 -11.65 5.30
C SER A 388 -13.20 -10.85 5.53
N SER A 389 -12.93 -9.89 4.65
CA SER A 389 -11.76 -9.01 4.77
C SER A 389 -11.81 -8.14 6.03
N ALA A 390 -13.00 -7.64 6.37
CA ALA A 390 -13.22 -6.88 7.60
C ALA A 390 -12.96 -7.71 8.84
N VAL A 391 -13.53 -8.92 8.87
CA VAL A 391 -13.35 -9.84 9.99
C VAL A 391 -11.87 -10.16 10.18
N ILE A 392 -11.13 -10.44 9.10
CA ILE A 392 -9.68 -10.69 9.17
C ILE A 392 -8.95 -9.46 9.69
N ALA A 393 -9.20 -8.28 9.12
CA ALA A 393 -8.57 -7.03 9.56
C ALA A 393 -8.87 -6.73 11.04
N ARG A 394 -10.13 -6.91 11.48
CA ARG A 394 -10.54 -6.73 12.88
C ARG A 394 -9.88 -7.75 13.81
N ILE A 395 -9.78 -9.02 13.40
CA ILE A 395 -9.12 -10.05 14.21
C ILE A 395 -7.64 -9.72 14.38
N LEU A 396 -6.95 -9.33 13.31
CA LEU A 396 -5.55 -8.91 13.39
C LEU A 396 -5.38 -7.70 14.32
N PHE A 397 -6.26 -6.70 14.20
CA PHE A 397 -6.23 -5.52 15.07
C PHE A 397 -6.51 -5.89 16.54
N ASN A 398 -7.56 -6.67 16.81
CA ASN A 398 -7.91 -7.08 18.16
C ASN A 398 -6.83 -7.97 18.78
N LEU A 399 -6.19 -8.86 18.01
CA LEU A 399 -5.04 -9.62 18.48
C LEU A 399 -3.96 -8.69 19.04
N LYS A 400 -3.70 -7.58 18.33
CA LYS A 400 -2.73 -6.57 18.78
C LYS A 400 -3.19 -5.76 19.99
N VAL A 401 -4.47 -5.47 20.09
CA VAL A 401 -5.07 -4.76 21.25
C VAL A 401 -4.93 -5.56 22.52
N TRP A 402 -5.17 -6.90 22.44
CA TRP A 402 -5.14 -7.79 23.59
C TRP A 402 -3.74 -8.29 23.98
N GLN A 403 -2.72 -8.06 23.15
CA GLN A 403 -1.32 -8.30 23.49
C GLN A 403 -0.84 -7.26 24.52
N THR A 404 0.09 -7.69 25.38
CA THR A 404 0.86 -6.77 26.24
C THR A 404 1.77 -5.86 25.40
N ALA A 405 2.35 -4.84 26.00
CA ALA A 405 3.26 -3.93 25.27
C ALA A 405 4.48 -4.69 24.72
N ASP A 406 5.05 -5.59 25.48
CA ASP A 406 6.23 -6.38 25.08
C ASP A 406 5.90 -7.39 23.97
N GLU A 407 4.76 -8.07 24.06
CA GLU A 407 4.29 -8.97 23.00
C GLU A 407 4.08 -8.22 21.69
N ARG A 408 3.46 -7.04 21.72
CA ARG A 408 3.27 -6.20 20.52
C ARG A 408 4.57 -5.75 19.88
N GLN A 409 5.54 -5.36 20.70
CA GLN A 409 6.84 -4.89 20.21
C GLN A 409 7.59 -6.00 19.46
N ASN A 410 7.41 -7.25 19.88
CA ASN A 410 8.07 -8.41 19.30
C ASN A 410 7.26 -9.10 18.18
N ASP A 411 6.06 -8.59 17.88
CA ASP A 411 5.12 -9.20 16.93
C ASP A 411 4.50 -8.18 15.96
N PRO A 412 5.28 -7.34 15.24
CA PRO A 412 4.71 -6.45 14.22
C PRO A 412 4.15 -7.26 13.04
N VAL A 413 3.01 -6.81 12.49
CA VAL A 413 2.33 -7.45 11.34
C VAL A 413 2.10 -6.42 10.25
N LEU A 414 2.27 -6.83 8.99
CA LEU A 414 1.89 -6.07 7.80
C LEU A 414 0.63 -6.68 7.19
N LEU A 415 -0.43 -5.88 7.09
CA LEU A 415 -1.64 -6.22 6.34
C LEU A 415 -1.57 -5.56 4.96
N VAL A 416 -1.62 -6.36 3.90
CA VAL A 416 -1.68 -5.92 2.50
C VAL A 416 -3.11 -6.05 2.02
N CYS A 417 -3.70 -4.94 1.59
CA CYS A 417 -5.06 -4.90 1.04
C CYS A 417 -4.97 -4.64 -0.47
N GLU A 418 -5.03 -5.70 -1.27
CA GLU A 418 -5.14 -5.60 -2.72
C GLU A 418 -6.55 -5.16 -3.10
N GLU A 419 -6.68 -4.29 -4.11
CA GLU A 419 -7.93 -3.66 -4.53
C GLU A 419 -8.67 -2.94 -3.37
N ALA A 420 -7.93 -2.08 -2.66
CA ALA A 420 -8.39 -1.40 -1.45
C ALA A 420 -9.75 -0.70 -1.58
N HIS A 421 -10.12 -0.23 -2.79
CA HIS A 421 -11.42 0.37 -3.07
C HIS A 421 -12.62 -0.57 -2.82
N ARG A 422 -12.39 -1.89 -2.78
CA ARG A 422 -13.45 -2.87 -2.43
C ARG A 422 -13.75 -2.87 -0.92
N TYR A 423 -12.78 -2.54 -0.10
CA TYR A 423 -12.87 -2.63 1.36
C TYR A 423 -13.14 -1.27 2.01
N VAL A 424 -12.61 -0.21 1.42
CA VAL A 424 -12.76 1.17 1.90
C VAL A 424 -13.16 2.11 0.76
N PRO A 425 -14.37 1.95 0.20
CA PRO A 425 -14.84 2.79 -0.89
C PRO A 425 -15.05 4.24 -0.45
N ASN A 426 -14.76 5.20 -1.33
CA ASN A 426 -14.91 6.64 -1.09
C ASN A 426 -16.37 7.09 -1.02
N ARG A 427 -17.29 6.45 -1.76
CA ARG A 427 -18.72 6.77 -1.79
C ARG A 427 -19.54 5.52 -1.57
N GLY A 428 -20.42 5.67 -0.64
CA GLY A 428 -21.41 4.87 -0.03
C GLY A 428 -21.94 3.80 -0.78
N GLU A 429 -22.07 2.80 -0.94
CA GLU A 429 -23.01 1.80 -0.54
C GLU A 429 -22.42 1.13 0.69
N ALA A 430 -22.93 1.54 1.83
CA ALA A 430 -22.62 0.98 3.15
C ALA A 430 -23.09 -0.49 3.28
N GLN A 431 -22.89 -1.29 2.21
CA GLN A 431 -23.08 -2.72 2.27
C GLN A 431 -22.13 -3.37 3.27
N TYR A 432 -21.02 -2.67 3.61
CA TYR A 432 -19.96 -3.19 4.46
C TYR A 432 -19.34 -2.13 5.38
N GLU A 433 -20.15 -1.35 6.06
CA GLU A 433 -19.68 -0.32 7.01
C GLU A 433 -18.73 -0.90 8.07
N ALA A 434 -18.98 -2.14 8.51
CA ALA A 434 -18.12 -2.87 9.44
C ALA A 434 -16.72 -3.17 8.85
N ALA A 435 -16.62 -3.38 7.51
CA ALA A 435 -15.35 -3.57 6.82
C ALA A 435 -14.53 -2.29 6.79
N GLN A 436 -15.19 -1.21 6.43
CA GLN A 436 -14.57 0.11 6.40
C GLN A 436 -14.05 0.50 7.77
N GLU A 437 -14.83 0.25 8.84
CA GLU A 437 -14.45 0.61 10.20
C GLU A 437 -13.19 -0.11 10.67
N ALA A 438 -13.05 -1.42 10.40
CA ALA A 438 -11.87 -2.17 10.78
C ALA A 438 -10.60 -1.60 10.12
N ILE A 439 -10.62 -1.34 8.81
CA ILE A 439 -9.47 -0.80 8.09
C ILE A 439 -9.22 0.67 8.44
N ARG A 440 -10.27 1.50 8.61
CA ARG A 440 -10.15 2.87 9.14
C ARG A 440 -9.45 2.90 10.49
N ARG A 441 -9.80 1.97 11.37
CA ARG A 441 -9.20 1.86 12.69
C ARG A 441 -7.73 1.46 12.61
N ILE A 442 -7.38 0.51 11.74
CA ILE A 442 -5.97 0.17 11.48
C ILE A 442 -5.22 1.39 10.94
N ALA A 443 -5.78 2.11 9.96
CA ALA A 443 -5.15 3.29 9.40
C ALA A 443 -4.89 4.39 10.45
N LYS A 444 -5.82 4.61 11.38
CA LYS A 444 -5.69 5.63 12.43
C LYS A 444 -4.80 5.20 13.60
N GLU A 445 -4.89 3.96 14.02
CA GLU A 445 -4.33 3.49 15.29
C GLU A 445 -3.27 2.38 15.13
N GLY A 446 -3.23 1.69 13.98
CA GLY A 446 -2.42 0.49 13.76
C GLY A 446 -0.95 0.66 14.13
N ARG A 447 -0.37 1.85 13.84
CA ARG A 447 1.00 2.20 14.20
C ARG A 447 1.31 1.95 15.69
N LYS A 448 0.39 2.31 16.59
CA LYS A 448 0.57 2.16 18.04
C LYS A 448 0.55 0.69 18.48
N TYR A 449 -0.07 -0.16 17.68
CA TYR A 449 -0.26 -1.57 17.96
C TYR A 449 0.65 -2.49 17.16
N GLY A 450 1.59 -1.93 16.37
CA GLY A 450 2.50 -2.73 15.55
C GLY A 450 1.81 -3.38 14.34
N LEU A 451 0.71 -2.80 13.86
CA LEU A 451 -0.01 -3.25 12.66
C LEU A 451 0.17 -2.24 11.53
N GLY A 452 1.01 -2.59 10.56
CA GLY A 452 1.24 -1.83 9.34
C GLY A 452 0.16 -2.11 8.29
N LEU A 453 -0.11 -1.13 7.41
CA LEU A 453 -1.07 -1.25 6.32
C LEU A 453 -0.41 -0.90 5.00
N LEU A 454 -0.55 -1.77 4.00
CA LEU A 454 -0.17 -1.54 2.62
C LEU A 454 -1.44 -1.58 1.76
N LEU A 455 -1.88 -0.40 1.33
CA LEU A 455 -3.06 -0.25 0.48
C LEU A 455 -2.66 -0.30 -0.99
N VAL A 456 -3.30 -1.15 -1.76
CA VAL A 456 -3.05 -1.28 -3.20
C VAL A 456 -4.33 -1.03 -3.96
N SER A 457 -4.32 -0.07 -4.91
CA SER A 457 -5.51 0.22 -5.70
C SER A 457 -5.19 0.65 -7.12
N GLN A 458 -6.00 0.19 -8.06
CA GLN A 458 -6.00 0.68 -9.43
C GLN A 458 -6.92 1.91 -9.63
N ARG A 459 -7.75 2.22 -8.65
CA ARG A 459 -8.73 3.31 -8.66
C ARG A 459 -8.60 4.16 -7.41
N PRO A 460 -7.56 5.01 -7.33
CA PRO A 460 -7.35 5.84 -6.14
C PRO A 460 -8.54 6.72 -5.77
N SER A 461 -9.27 7.24 -6.74
CA SER A 461 -10.46 8.08 -6.52
C SER A 461 -11.65 7.34 -5.89
N GLU A 462 -11.69 6.01 -6.01
CA GLU A 462 -12.70 5.16 -5.38
C GLU A 462 -12.31 4.73 -3.96
N VAL A 463 -11.08 5.00 -3.50
CA VAL A 463 -10.65 4.70 -2.12
C VAL A 463 -10.95 5.90 -1.21
N GLU A 464 -11.42 5.63 -0.01
CA GLU A 464 -11.73 6.65 0.98
C GLU A 464 -10.53 7.57 1.27
N ALA A 465 -10.72 8.88 1.04
CA ALA A 465 -9.66 9.87 1.18
C ALA A 465 -9.07 9.94 2.60
N THR A 466 -9.89 9.72 3.64
CA THR A 466 -9.42 9.70 5.03
C THR A 466 -8.47 8.54 5.31
N VAL A 467 -8.67 7.39 4.71
CA VAL A 467 -7.78 6.22 4.85
C VAL A 467 -6.49 6.42 4.06
N LEU A 468 -6.59 6.90 2.81
CA LEU A 468 -5.41 7.21 2.00
C LEU A 468 -4.53 8.30 2.63
N SER A 469 -5.13 9.33 3.26
CA SER A 469 -4.38 10.40 3.93
C SER A 469 -3.62 9.95 5.18
N GLN A 470 -3.93 8.78 5.74
CA GLN A 470 -3.14 8.17 6.81
C GLN A 470 -1.89 7.47 6.30
N CYS A 471 -1.78 7.23 4.99
CA CYS A 471 -0.55 6.73 4.40
C CYS A 471 0.48 7.85 4.35
N ASN A 472 1.65 7.62 4.92
CA ASN A 472 2.71 8.60 4.96
C ASN A 472 3.75 8.39 3.84
N SER A 473 3.59 7.31 3.07
CA SER A 473 4.44 6.99 1.92
C SER A 473 3.61 6.46 0.76
N TRP A 474 4.04 6.80 -0.46
CA TRP A 474 3.32 6.41 -1.68
C TRP A 474 4.31 5.92 -2.74
N ILE A 475 3.94 4.82 -3.41
CA ILE A 475 4.58 4.31 -4.62
C ILE A 475 3.53 4.41 -5.72
N ILE A 476 3.65 5.44 -6.58
CA ILE A 476 2.63 5.79 -7.56
C ILE A 476 3.15 5.42 -8.94
N LEU A 477 2.57 4.38 -9.52
CA LEU A 477 2.85 3.95 -10.89
C LEU A 477 2.04 4.79 -11.89
N ARG A 478 2.10 4.42 -13.17
CA ARG A 478 1.36 5.13 -14.21
C ARG A 478 -0.14 5.20 -13.91
N ILE A 479 -0.70 6.42 -13.97
CA ILE A 479 -2.13 6.69 -13.86
C ILE A 479 -2.57 7.45 -15.11
N THR A 480 -3.50 6.86 -15.87
CA THR A 480 -3.98 7.42 -17.14
C THR A 480 -5.27 8.22 -16.99
N ASN A 481 -6.10 7.91 -16.00
CA ASN A 481 -7.36 8.60 -15.73
C ASN A 481 -7.12 9.95 -15.03
N ASP A 482 -7.76 11.01 -15.51
CA ASP A 482 -7.64 12.36 -14.95
C ASP A 482 -8.19 12.47 -13.54
N ALA A 483 -9.35 11.88 -13.26
CA ALA A 483 -9.97 11.92 -11.94
C ALA A 483 -9.07 11.27 -10.87
N ASP A 484 -8.43 10.14 -11.21
CA ASP A 484 -7.49 9.47 -10.33
C ASP A 484 -6.22 10.30 -10.10
N ARG A 485 -5.70 10.99 -11.15
CA ARG A 485 -4.54 11.88 -11.01
C ARG A 485 -4.84 13.08 -10.12
N GLU A 486 -5.98 13.72 -10.30
CA GLU A 486 -6.39 14.85 -9.45
C GLU A 486 -6.60 14.41 -8.00
N HIS A 487 -7.19 13.23 -7.78
CA HIS A 487 -7.34 12.69 -6.42
C HIS A 487 -5.98 12.44 -5.76
N VAL A 488 -5.05 11.81 -6.46
CA VAL A 488 -3.67 11.59 -5.97
C VAL A 488 -2.98 12.93 -5.71
N ARG A 489 -3.15 13.92 -6.60
CA ARG A 489 -2.60 15.26 -6.40
C ARG A 489 -3.11 15.94 -5.13
N ALA A 490 -4.39 15.76 -4.82
CA ALA A 490 -5.01 16.38 -3.66
C ALA A 490 -4.55 15.80 -2.31
N ILE A 491 -4.07 14.54 -2.30
CA ILE A 491 -3.56 13.89 -1.07
C ILE A 491 -2.05 14.02 -0.88
N LEU A 492 -1.32 14.38 -1.94
CA LEU A 492 0.13 14.61 -1.84
C LEU A 492 0.43 16.02 -1.34
N PRO A 493 1.55 16.21 -0.61
CA PRO A 493 2.02 17.54 -0.25
C PRO A 493 2.22 18.45 -1.48
N ASP A 494 1.93 19.74 -1.33
CA ASP A 494 2.04 20.74 -2.42
C ASP A 494 3.42 20.78 -3.09
N SER A 495 4.48 20.57 -2.31
CA SER A 495 5.86 20.46 -2.81
C SER A 495 6.07 19.34 -3.82
N MET A 496 5.15 18.37 -3.89
CA MET A 496 5.21 17.20 -4.78
C MET A 496 4.22 17.30 -5.95
N ALA A 497 3.41 18.33 -6.01
CA ALA A 497 2.40 18.52 -7.07
C ALA A 497 2.99 18.50 -8.49
N GLY A 498 4.24 18.95 -8.66
CA GLY A 498 4.96 18.89 -9.94
C GLY A 498 5.17 17.44 -10.44
N LEU A 499 5.44 16.49 -9.52
CA LEU A 499 5.67 15.09 -9.86
C LEU A 499 4.43 14.40 -10.44
N THR A 500 3.23 14.83 -10.06
CA THR A 500 1.98 14.22 -10.55
C THR A 500 1.76 14.41 -12.05
N LYS A 501 2.37 15.44 -12.65
CA LYS A 501 2.32 15.67 -14.10
C LYS A 501 2.97 14.55 -14.93
N MET A 502 3.88 13.78 -14.32
CA MET A 502 4.56 12.68 -15.01
C MET A 502 3.77 11.36 -14.97
N LEU A 503 2.75 11.25 -14.14
CA LEU A 503 2.07 9.97 -13.87
C LEU A 503 1.51 9.30 -15.12
N SER A 504 1.05 10.06 -16.11
CA SER A 504 0.54 9.49 -17.37
C SER A 504 1.65 8.97 -18.30
N GLY A 505 2.86 9.50 -18.19
CA GLY A 505 4.01 9.18 -19.04
C GLY A 505 4.96 8.12 -18.47
N LEU A 506 4.70 7.60 -17.28
CA LEU A 506 5.56 6.57 -16.69
C LEU A 506 5.50 5.26 -17.49
N ARG A 507 6.64 4.60 -17.63
CA ARG A 507 6.72 3.25 -18.22
C ARG A 507 6.15 2.20 -17.25
N ARG A 508 5.93 1.00 -17.74
CA ARG A 508 5.58 -0.14 -16.88
C ARG A 508 6.68 -0.35 -15.82
N GLN A 509 6.28 -0.55 -14.57
CA GLN A 509 7.18 -0.69 -13.41
C GLN A 509 8.00 0.57 -13.06
N GLU A 510 7.83 1.68 -13.74
CA GLU A 510 8.29 2.96 -13.22
C GLU A 510 7.27 3.53 -12.23
N ALA A 511 7.77 4.12 -11.16
CA ALA A 511 6.95 4.73 -10.13
C ALA A 511 7.55 6.05 -9.62
N ILE A 512 6.69 6.89 -9.10
CA ILE A 512 7.07 8.00 -8.23
C ILE A 512 7.02 7.50 -6.79
N PHE A 513 8.16 7.48 -6.12
CA PHE A 513 8.26 7.11 -4.70
C PHE A 513 8.42 8.37 -3.87
N VAL A 514 7.46 8.60 -2.96
CA VAL A 514 7.38 9.81 -2.13
C VAL A 514 6.91 9.51 -0.72
N GLY A 515 7.14 10.43 0.21
CA GLY A 515 6.69 10.35 1.59
C GLY A 515 7.83 10.12 2.58
N GLN A 516 7.47 9.70 3.80
CA GLN A 516 8.44 9.60 4.90
C GLN A 516 9.44 8.46 4.74
N ALA A 517 9.03 7.36 4.10
CA ALA A 517 9.91 6.23 3.82
C ALA A 517 10.91 6.51 2.68
N ALA A 518 10.61 7.49 1.82
CA ALA A 518 11.51 7.90 0.76
C ALA A 518 12.57 8.84 1.32
N ILE A 519 13.84 8.60 1.05
CA ILE A 519 14.92 9.54 1.41
C ILE A 519 14.66 10.88 0.73
N LEU A 520 14.28 10.83 -0.54
CA LEU A 520 13.83 11.97 -1.32
C LEU A 520 12.70 11.54 -2.26
N PRO A 521 11.78 12.46 -2.61
CA PRO A 521 10.84 12.23 -3.71
C PRO A 521 11.60 11.88 -4.97
N SER A 522 11.31 10.74 -5.58
CA SER A 522 12.10 10.28 -6.73
C SER A 522 11.29 9.40 -7.67
N ARG A 523 11.71 9.44 -8.93
CA ARG A 523 11.27 8.50 -9.96
C ARG A 523 12.17 7.28 -9.91
N ILE A 524 11.55 6.12 -9.71
CA ILE A 524 12.25 4.84 -9.57
C ILE A 524 11.80 3.85 -10.63
N LEU A 525 12.69 2.96 -11.01
CA LEU A 525 12.36 1.71 -11.67
C LEU A 525 12.33 0.63 -10.59
N VAL A 526 11.17 0.01 -10.40
CA VAL A 526 11.00 -1.05 -9.40
C VAL A 526 11.94 -2.22 -9.71
N ARG A 527 12.49 -2.84 -8.69
CA ARG A 527 13.43 -3.98 -8.85
C ARG A 527 12.84 -5.06 -9.74
N THR A 528 13.67 -5.63 -10.58
CA THR A 528 13.30 -6.75 -11.43
C THR A 528 13.14 -8.01 -10.58
N LEU A 529 12.02 -8.71 -10.79
CA LEU A 529 11.74 -10.00 -10.18
C LEU A 529 12.10 -11.13 -11.15
N THR A 530 12.47 -12.30 -10.61
CA THR A 530 12.61 -13.51 -11.41
C THR A 530 11.23 -14.01 -11.87
N PRO A 531 11.14 -14.86 -12.91
CA PRO A 531 9.86 -15.41 -13.36
C PRO A 531 9.06 -16.12 -12.25
N GLU A 532 9.75 -16.74 -11.28
CA GLU A 532 9.16 -17.45 -10.15
C GLU A 532 8.63 -16.51 -9.06
N GLN A 533 9.11 -15.27 -9.03
CA GLN A 533 8.71 -14.23 -8.09
C GLN A 533 7.58 -13.34 -8.64
N LEU A 534 7.20 -13.55 -9.89
CA LEU A 534 6.16 -12.73 -10.52
C LEU A 534 4.75 -13.21 -10.11
N PRO A 535 3.87 -12.28 -9.71
CA PRO A 535 2.45 -12.57 -9.61
C PRO A 535 1.91 -13.00 -10.98
N ARG A 536 0.97 -13.92 -10.99
CA ARG A 536 0.29 -14.32 -12.23
C ARG A 536 -1.11 -13.70 -12.24
N SER A 537 -1.35 -12.82 -13.21
CA SER A 537 -2.72 -12.56 -13.60
C SER A 537 -3.27 -13.84 -14.25
N ASN A 538 -4.47 -14.23 -13.86
CA ASN A 538 -5.17 -15.34 -14.51
C ASN A 538 -5.68 -14.94 -15.91
N ASP A 539 -4.93 -14.12 -16.64
CA ASP A 539 -5.27 -13.71 -17.99
C ASP A 539 -5.22 -14.92 -18.93
N ILE A 540 -6.32 -15.13 -19.61
CA ILE A 540 -6.45 -16.22 -20.56
C ILE A 540 -5.70 -15.83 -21.84
N ASP A 541 -4.81 -16.71 -22.29
CA ASP A 541 -4.17 -16.61 -23.60
C ASP A 541 -5.17 -17.03 -24.68
N PHE A 542 -5.79 -16.07 -25.31
CA PHE A 542 -6.80 -16.30 -26.34
C PHE A 542 -6.24 -17.07 -27.53
N ASP A 543 -5.00 -16.80 -27.94
CA ASP A 543 -4.37 -17.51 -29.07
C ASP A 543 -4.22 -18.99 -28.77
N LYS A 544 -3.68 -19.36 -27.60
CA LYS A 544 -3.59 -20.77 -27.19
C LYS A 544 -4.96 -21.37 -26.89
N GLY A 545 -5.85 -20.60 -26.26
CA GLY A 545 -7.19 -21.06 -25.91
C GLY A 545 -8.02 -21.43 -27.14
N TRP A 546 -7.94 -20.63 -28.21
CA TRP A 546 -8.67 -20.90 -29.43
C TRP A 546 -8.07 -22.02 -30.31
N GLN A 547 -6.81 -22.38 -30.09
CA GLN A 547 -6.18 -23.56 -30.72
C GLN A 547 -6.56 -24.87 -30.02
N ALA A 548 -7.10 -24.79 -28.79
CA ALA A 548 -7.58 -25.97 -28.09
C ALA A 548 -8.90 -26.50 -28.69
N PRO A 549 -9.16 -27.79 -28.58
CA PRO A 549 -10.45 -28.35 -29.06
C PRO A 549 -11.61 -27.73 -28.25
N PRO A 550 -12.79 -27.52 -28.89
CA PRO A 550 -13.94 -26.97 -28.21
C PRO A 550 -14.39 -27.87 -27.05
N ILE A 551 -15.03 -27.24 -26.06
CA ILE A 551 -15.58 -27.95 -24.89
C ILE A 551 -16.62 -28.97 -25.36
N THR A 552 -16.48 -30.21 -24.92
CA THR A 552 -17.41 -31.31 -25.25
C THR A 552 -18.70 -31.21 -24.45
N GLU A 553 -19.76 -31.86 -24.94
CA GLU A 553 -21.07 -31.91 -24.27
C GLU A 553 -20.98 -32.51 -22.85
N ALA A 554 -20.13 -33.53 -22.65
CA ALA A 554 -19.86 -34.11 -21.33
C ALA A 554 -19.23 -33.12 -20.37
N GLN A 555 -18.26 -32.31 -20.84
CA GLN A 555 -17.64 -31.24 -20.06
C GLN A 555 -18.65 -30.13 -19.74
N LEU A 556 -19.51 -29.76 -20.69
CA LEU A 556 -20.62 -28.82 -20.46
C LEU A 556 -21.59 -29.35 -19.38
N GLY A 557 -21.89 -30.65 -19.38
CA GLY A 557 -22.68 -31.28 -18.31
C GLY A 557 -22.04 -31.14 -16.93
N THR A 558 -20.73 -31.37 -16.86
CA THR A 558 -19.97 -31.18 -15.62
C THR A 558 -19.98 -29.72 -15.15
N ILE A 559 -19.76 -28.79 -16.07
CA ILE A 559 -19.81 -27.35 -15.79
C ILE A 559 -21.20 -26.93 -15.30
N ALA A 560 -22.25 -27.43 -15.96
CA ALA A 560 -23.63 -27.16 -15.58
C ALA A 560 -23.95 -27.64 -14.16
N ASN A 561 -23.42 -28.79 -13.75
CA ASN A 561 -23.59 -29.29 -12.37
C ASN A 561 -22.82 -28.45 -11.35
N ARG A 562 -21.56 -28.07 -11.63
CA ARG A 562 -20.82 -27.13 -10.80
C ARG A 562 -21.59 -25.82 -10.62
N TRP A 563 -22.14 -25.29 -11.70
CA TRP A 563 -22.94 -24.06 -11.64
C TRP A 563 -24.22 -24.23 -10.82
N ARG A 564 -24.97 -25.33 -11.03
CA ARG A 564 -26.20 -25.64 -10.27
C ARG A 564 -25.94 -25.76 -8.76
N TYR A 565 -24.85 -26.43 -8.40
CA TYR A 565 -24.53 -26.68 -7.00
C TYR A 565 -23.64 -25.59 -6.39
N GLN A 566 -23.27 -24.56 -7.18
CA GLN A 566 -22.38 -23.47 -6.73
C GLN A 566 -21.07 -23.98 -6.11
N THR A 567 -20.53 -25.09 -6.61
CA THR A 567 -19.28 -25.74 -6.16
C THR A 567 -18.31 -25.86 -7.33
N LYS A 568 -17.00 -25.66 -7.07
CA LYS A 568 -15.94 -25.87 -8.08
C LYS A 568 -15.44 -27.30 -8.09
#